data_288120b3d08245c4fd9dc7cdb3e9ad21
#
_entry.id   288120b3d08245c4fd9dc7cdb3e9ad21
#
_cell.length_a   1.000
_cell.length_b   1.000
_cell.length_c   1.000
_cell.angle_alpha   90.00
_cell.angle_beta   90.00
_cell.angle_gamma   90.00
#
_symmetry.space_group_name_H-M   'P 1'
#
loop_
_entity.id
_entity.type
_entity.pdbx_description
1 polymer ?
#
loop_
_entity_poly.entity_id
_entity_poly.type
_entity_poly.pdbx_seq_one_letter_code
_entity_poly.pdbx_strand_id
1 'polypeptide(L)'
;MEKVAHETEKSIVNAIKINEKEVGDHLNRLVRQSVEDTINSLLDAEADAICNAGRYQRSPDRLDTRAGSYKRKLMTTSGEVELTVPRLRTLPFETQIIRRYQTRQARSRRR
;
A
#
# COMPACT_ATOMS: atom_id res chain seq x y z
N MET A 1 31.04 36.42 -21.08
CA MET A 1 29.86 35.60 -21.40
C MET A 1 30.00 34.14 -21.05
N GLU A 2 31.15 33.53 -21.32
CA GLU A 2 31.38 32.10 -21.01
C GLU A 2 31.31 31.77 -19.52
N LYS A 3 31.82 32.64 -18.64
CA LYS A 3 31.78 32.46 -17.19
C LYS A 3 30.34 32.45 -16.64
N VAL A 4 29.49 33.31 -17.15
CA VAL A 4 28.08 33.41 -16.70
C VAL A 4 27.30 32.14 -17.10
N ALA A 5 27.50 31.66 -18.32
CA ALA A 5 26.86 30.43 -18.79
C ALA A 5 27.29 29.19 -17.97
N HIS A 6 28.60 29.13 -17.66
CA HIS A 6 29.16 28.05 -16.87
C HIS A 6 28.65 28.04 -15.42
N GLU A 7 28.53 29.20 -14.80
CA GLU A 7 27.98 29.35 -13.45
C GLU A 7 26.49 28.98 -13.42
N THR A 8 25.74 29.34 -14.46
CA THR A 8 24.33 29.00 -14.60
C THR A 8 24.16 27.49 -14.72
N GLU A 9 24.99 26.81 -15.50
CA GLU A 9 24.95 25.35 -15.64
C GLU A 9 25.25 24.68 -14.32
N LYS A 10 26.23 25.09 -13.56
CA LYS A 10 26.54 24.55 -12.22
C LYS A 10 25.36 24.73 -11.25
N SER A 11 24.75 25.90 -11.28
CA SER A 11 23.62 26.24 -10.43
C SER A 11 22.42 25.34 -10.75
N ILE A 12 22.15 25.11 -12.03
CA ILE A 12 21.08 24.22 -12.49
C ILE A 12 21.35 22.77 -12.06
N VAL A 13 22.58 22.29 -12.24
CA VAL A 13 22.96 20.93 -11.84
C VAL A 13 22.81 20.73 -10.34
N ASN A 14 23.22 21.70 -9.52
CA ASN A 14 23.07 21.62 -8.07
C ASN A 14 21.59 21.62 -7.66
N ALA A 15 20.77 22.46 -8.31
CA ALA A 15 19.33 22.49 -8.07
C ALA A 15 18.67 21.16 -8.42
N ILE A 16 19.06 20.56 -9.53
CA ILE A 16 18.55 19.24 -9.95
C ILE A 16 18.92 18.18 -8.92
N LYS A 17 20.15 18.16 -8.41
CA LYS A 17 20.59 17.21 -7.40
C LYS A 17 19.79 17.31 -6.11
N ILE A 18 19.51 18.53 -5.64
CA ILE A 18 18.67 18.77 -4.46
C ILE A 18 17.25 18.27 -4.72
N ASN A 19 16.71 18.59 -5.89
CA ASN A 19 15.38 18.16 -6.29
C ASN A 19 15.28 16.64 -6.48
N GLU A 20 16.34 15.99 -6.93
CA GLU A 20 16.36 14.52 -7.06
C GLU A 20 16.10 13.82 -5.73
N LYS A 21 16.70 14.31 -4.65
CA LYS A 21 16.44 13.74 -3.32
C LYS A 21 14.99 13.95 -2.90
N GLU A 22 14.48 15.15 -3.04
CA GLU A 22 13.08 15.47 -2.71
C GLU A 22 12.11 14.68 -3.58
N VAL A 23 12.38 14.58 -4.87
CA VAL A 23 11.56 13.81 -5.82
C VAL A 23 11.63 12.34 -5.46
N GLY A 24 12.82 11.80 -5.14
CA GLY A 24 12.96 10.41 -4.72
C GLY A 24 12.18 10.10 -3.46
N ASP A 25 12.24 10.97 -2.45
CA ASP A 25 11.48 10.80 -1.21
C ASP A 25 9.97 10.86 -1.49
N HIS A 26 9.55 11.78 -2.35
CA HIS A 26 8.15 11.91 -2.73
C HIS A 26 7.65 10.68 -3.49
N LEU A 27 8.43 10.17 -4.44
CA LEU A 27 8.10 8.95 -5.19
C LEU A 27 8.00 7.74 -4.26
N ASN A 28 8.92 7.61 -3.31
CA ASN A 28 8.88 6.53 -2.32
C ASN A 28 7.60 6.57 -1.49
N ARG A 29 7.16 7.77 -1.09
CA ARG A 29 5.89 7.94 -0.38
C ARG A 29 4.70 7.58 -1.25
N LEU A 30 4.70 7.98 -2.52
CA LEU A 30 3.64 7.63 -3.47
C LEU A 30 3.56 6.13 -3.70
N VAL A 31 4.71 5.46 -3.83
CA VAL A 31 4.75 4.00 -4.00
C VAL A 31 4.19 3.31 -2.76
N ARG A 32 4.59 3.73 -1.55
CA ARG A 32 4.05 3.16 -0.30
C ARG A 32 2.55 3.37 -0.20
N GLN A 33 2.07 4.58 -0.51
CA GLN A 33 0.65 4.89 -0.49
C GLN A 33 -0.13 4.06 -1.50
N SER A 34 0.42 3.88 -2.69
CA SER A 34 -0.19 3.07 -3.73
C SER A 34 -0.29 1.59 -3.30
N VAL A 35 0.77 1.05 -2.71
CA VAL A 35 0.77 -0.31 -2.16
C VAL A 35 -0.27 -0.45 -1.06
N GLU A 36 -0.30 0.48 -0.12
CA GLU A 36 -1.27 0.50 0.98
C GLU A 36 -2.71 0.54 0.47
N ASP A 37 -3.01 1.47 -0.45
CA ASP A 37 -4.35 1.61 -1.02
C ASP A 37 -4.76 0.36 -1.79
N THR A 38 -3.85 -0.22 -2.55
CA THR A 38 -4.11 -1.41 -3.35
C THR A 38 -4.43 -2.61 -2.44
N ILE A 39 -3.61 -2.84 -1.42
CA ILE A 39 -3.83 -3.96 -0.49
C ILE A 39 -5.14 -3.75 0.28
N ASN A 40 -5.41 -2.54 0.75
CA ASN A 40 -6.67 -2.24 1.44
C ASN A 40 -7.88 -2.49 0.55
N SER A 41 -7.82 -2.11 -0.72
CA SER A 41 -8.88 -2.39 -1.69
C SER A 41 -9.08 -3.89 -1.92
N LEU A 42 -7.99 -4.65 -1.99
CA LEU A 42 -8.06 -6.10 -2.14
C LEU A 42 -8.64 -6.78 -0.88
N LEU A 43 -8.32 -6.28 0.31
CA LEU A 43 -8.90 -6.77 1.55
C LEU A 43 -10.40 -6.52 1.60
N ASP A 44 -10.85 -5.36 1.16
CA ASP A 44 -12.28 -5.07 1.07
C ASP A 44 -12.99 -5.99 0.07
N ALA A 45 -12.39 -6.22 -1.08
CA ALA A 45 -12.94 -7.13 -2.09
C ALA A 45 -13.01 -8.57 -1.57
N GLU A 46 -11.98 -9.02 -0.84
CA GLU A 46 -11.95 -10.34 -0.23
C GLU A 46 -13.05 -10.51 0.82
N ALA A 47 -13.24 -9.49 1.67
CA ALA A 47 -14.31 -9.49 2.65
C ALA A 47 -15.69 -9.53 1.98
N ASP A 48 -15.90 -8.76 0.93
CA ASP A 48 -17.16 -8.78 0.17
C ASP A 48 -17.41 -10.14 -0.47
N ALA A 49 -16.39 -10.78 -1.00
CA ALA A 49 -16.50 -12.12 -1.58
C ALA A 49 -16.87 -13.17 -0.52
N ILE A 50 -16.27 -13.10 0.66
CA ILE A 50 -16.59 -14.04 1.76
C ILE A 50 -18.01 -13.82 2.26
N CYS A 51 -18.44 -12.56 2.39
CA CYS A 51 -19.80 -12.23 2.81
C CYS A 51 -20.84 -12.50 1.73
N ASN A 52 -20.42 -12.71 0.50
CA ASN A 52 -21.28 -12.81 -0.68
C ASN A 52 -22.21 -11.59 -0.85
N ALA A 53 -21.74 -10.42 -0.44
CA ALA A 53 -22.47 -9.15 -0.58
C ALA A 53 -21.52 -7.99 -0.36
N GLY A 54 -21.76 -6.88 -1.04
CA GLY A 54 -21.00 -5.65 -0.83
C GLY A 54 -21.31 -5.01 0.52
N ARG A 55 -20.46 -4.08 0.94
CA ARG A 55 -20.64 -3.32 2.16
C ARG A 55 -21.96 -2.55 2.10
N TYR A 56 -22.77 -2.63 3.14
CA TYR A 56 -24.11 -2.04 3.23
C TYR A 56 -25.14 -2.62 2.26
N GLN A 57 -24.79 -3.60 1.44
CA GLN A 57 -25.72 -4.26 0.55
C GLN A 57 -26.64 -5.21 1.35
N ARG A 58 -27.94 -5.08 1.14
CA ARG A 58 -28.91 -6.03 1.69
C ARG A 58 -29.22 -7.08 0.62
N SER A 59 -28.94 -8.33 0.93
CA SER A 59 -29.16 -9.44 0.02
C SER A 59 -29.53 -10.67 0.81
N PRO A 60 -30.54 -11.46 0.33
CA PRO A 60 -30.86 -12.74 0.98
C PRO A 60 -29.73 -13.77 0.91
N ASP A 61 -28.81 -13.57 -0.03
CA ASP A 61 -27.65 -14.46 -0.21
C ASP A 61 -26.43 -14.09 0.62
N ARG A 62 -26.54 -13.03 1.41
CA ARG A 62 -25.45 -12.58 2.29
C ARG A 62 -25.12 -13.66 3.32
N LEU A 63 -23.86 -14.06 3.38
CA LEU A 63 -23.39 -15.10 4.30
C LEU A 63 -22.94 -14.53 5.64
N ASP A 64 -22.44 -13.29 5.66
CA ASP A 64 -21.95 -12.66 6.87
C ASP A 64 -22.00 -11.14 6.74
N THR A 65 -21.72 -10.45 7.83
CA THR A 65 -21.72 -8.99 7.93
C THR A 65 -20.40 -8.52 8.53
N ARG A 66 -19.93 -7.38 8.08
CA ARG A 66 -18.73 -6.76 8.66
C ARG A 66 -19.00 -6.32 10.08
N ALA A 67 -18.04 -6.56 10.98
CA ALA A 67 -18.10 -6.19 12.38
C ALA A 67 -16.91 -5.31 12.75
N GLY A 68 -16.74 -4.20 12.00
CA GLY A 68 -15.65 -3.28 12.20
C GLY A 68 -14.37 -3.68 11.48
N SER A 69 -13.26 -3.16 11.95
CA SER A 69 -11.95 -3.41 11.36
C SER A 69 -10.86 -3.23 12.41
N TYR A 70 -9.65 -3.68 12.11
CA TYR A 70 -8.49 -3.41 12.94
C TYR A 70 -7.31 -2.99 12.07
N LYS A 71 -6.37 -2.27 12.66
CA LYS A 71 -5.17 -1.82 11.98
C LYS A 71 -4.06 -2.86 12.12
N ARG A 72 -3.35 -3.09 11.06
CA ARG A 72 -2.20 -4.00 11.03
C ARG A 72 -1.09 -3.36 10.21
N LYS A 73 0.13 -3.44 10.72
CA LYS A 73 1.30 -2.97 9.99
C LYS A 73 1.90 -4.11 9.20
N LEU A 74 2.27 -3.83 7.95
CA LEU A 74 2.91 -4.79 7.07
C LEU A 74 4.18 -4.16 6.51
N MET A 75 5.31 -4.87 6.67
CA MET A 75 6.56 -4.43 6.07
C MET A 75 6.60 -4.86 4.61
N THR A 76 6.79 -3.90 3.73
CA THR A 76 6.91 -4.14 2.29
C THR A 76 8.29 -3.72 1.82
N THR A 77 8.66 -4.10 0.59
CA THR A 77 9.90 -3.63 -0.04
C THR A 77 9.94 -2.11 -0.20
N SER A 78 8.77 -1.48 -0.23
CA SER A 78 8.63 -0.02 -0.31
C SER A 78 8.56 0.65 1.06
N GLY A 79 8.61 -0.13 2.13
CA GLY A 79 8.54 0.35 3.50
C GLY A 79 7.32 -0.20 4.25
N GLU A 80 7.11 0.29 5.46
CA GLU A 80 6.00 -0.13 6.30
C GLU A 80 4.71 0.55 5.85
N VAL A 81 3.65 -0.23 5.67
CA VAL A 81 2.31 0.26 5.32
C VAL A 81 1.33 -0.15 6.41
N GLU A 82 0.29 0.66 6.60
CA GLU A 82 -0.76 0.38 7.57
C GLU A 82 -1.99 -0.13 6.84
N LEU A 83 -2.43 -1.32 7.20
CA LEU A 83 -3.59 -1.96 6.59
C LEU A 83 -4.81 -1.83 7.50
N THR A 84 -5.97 -1.65 6.88
CA THR A 84 -7.26 -1.70 7.56
C THR A 84 -7.89 -3.05 7.22
N VAL A 85 -7.81 -3.98 8.17
CA VAL A 85 -8.29 -5.36 7.96
C VAL A 85 -9.73 -5.47 8.44
N PRO A 86 -10.68 -5.82 7.56
CA PRO A 86 -12.07 -5.99 7.97
C PRO A 86 -12.23 -7.17 8.93
N ARG A 87 -13.14 -7.02 9.88
CA ARG A 87 -13.59 -8.12 10.74
C ARG A 87 -14.98 -8.55 10.30
N LEU A 88 -15.21 -9.85 10.30
CA LEU A 88 -16.52 -10.42 10.01
C LEU A 88 -17.17 -10.87 11.32
N ARG A 89 -18.50 -10.86 11.34
CA ARG A 89 -19.25 -11.12 12.55
C ARG A 89 -19.16 -12.58 13.02
N THR A 90 -19.28 -13.52 12.10
CA THR A 90 -19.33 -14.94 12.40
C THR A 90 -18.27 -15.75 11.71
N LEU A 91 -17.92 -15.41 10.48
CA LEU A 91 -16.91 -16.13 9.71
C LEU A 91 -15.51 -15.60 10.01
N PRO A 92 -14.50 -16.49 10.09
CA PRO A 92 -13.13 -16.03 10.23
C PRO A 92 -12.66 -15.35 8.96
N PHE A 93 -12.01 -14.21 9.10
CA PHE A 93 -11.40 -13.50 7.98
C PHE A 93 -9.90 -13.78 7.96
N GLU A 94 -9.50 -14.82 7.25
CA GLU A 94 -8.10 -15.13 7.01
C GLU A 94 -7.68 -14.49 5.69
N THR A 95 -6.81 -13.50 5.77
CA THR A 95 -6.40 -12.74 4.59
C THR A 95 -5.36 -13.50 3.79
N GLN A 96 -5.79 -14.15 2.73
CA GLN A 96 -4.91 -14.85 1.80
C GLN A 96 -3.91 -13.90 1.16
N ILE A 97 -4.34 -12.68 0.91
CA ILE A 97 -3.52 -11.63 0.29
C ILE A 97 -2.33 -11.29 1.18
N ILE A 98 -2.55 -11.02 2.46
CA ILE A 98 -1.48 -10.71 3.42
C ILE A 98 -0.54 -11.90 3.57
N ARG A 99 -1.10 -13.10 3.69
CA ARG A 99 -0.30 -14.33 3.83
C ARG A 99 0.62 -14.55 2.63
N ARG A 100 0.10 -14.39 1.42
CA ARG A 100 0.89 -14.51 0.19
C ARG A 100 1.98 -13.46 0.12
N TYR A 101 1.68 -12.24 0.51
CA TYR A 101 2.63 -11.15 0.50
C TYR A 101 3.77 -11.41 1.50
N GLN A 102 3.45 -11.82 2.70
CA GLN A 102 4.43 -12.18 3.73
C GLN A 102 5.34 -13.33 3.28
N THR A 103 4.79 -14.33 2.62
CA THR A 103 5.54 -15.46 2.09
C THR A 103 6.57 -14.99 1.05
N ARG A 104 6.18 -14.09 0.15
CA ARG A 104 7.09 -13.51 -0.84
C ARG A 104 8.22 -12.72 -0.18
N GLN A 105 7.91 -11.92 0.83
CA GLN A 105 8.90 -11.16 1.57
C GLN A 105 9.89 -12.08 2.28
N ALA A 106 9.41 -13.11 2.92
CA ALA A 106 10.25 -14.11 3.59
C ALA A 106 11.20 -14.81 2.60
N ARG A 107 10.71 -15.18 1.42
CA ARG A 107 11.54 -15.77 0.36
C ARG A 107 12.61 -14.81 -0.14
N SER A 108 12.28 -13.54 -0.30
CA SER A 108 13.21 -12.51 -0.71
C SER A 108 14.35 -12.32 0.29
N ARG A 109 14.07 -12.49 1.58
CA ARG A 109 15.04 -12.31 2.65
C ARG A 109 15.95 -13.51 2.88
N ARG A 110 15.60 -14.66 2.34
CA ARG A 110 16.35 -15.93 2.54
C ARG A 110 17.49 -16.14 1.56
N ARG A 111 18.11 -15.12 1.10
CA ARG A 111 19.33 -15.27 0.27
C ARG A 111 20.57 -15.35 1.12
#